data_d8a70b8396008cc760a9471e7f974d4c
#
_entry.id   d8a70b8396008cc760a9471e7f974d4c
#
_cell.length_a   1.000
_cell.length_b   1.000
_cell.length_c   1.000
_cell.angle_alpha   90.00
_cell.angle_beta   90.00
_cell.angle_gamma   90.00
#
_symmetry.space_group_name_H-M   'P 1'
#
loop_
_entity.id
_entity.type
_entity.pdbx_description
1 polymer ?
#
loop_
_entity_poly.entity_id
_entity_poly.type
_entity_poly.pdbx_seq_one_letter_code
_entity_poly.pdbx_strand_id
1 'polypeptide(L)'
;TKTRFETIEKHIPRYHDANVQLVAEQVDTQDNFSTCVDLGFDFFQGYFFSQPEARILRQLPASKMNIVDLMGESSSSDFDIDRISQIIERDATLSFLLLKFINNPTINKRYKITSLKHALNYMGEVEIKKFIALLSLTNLGDEKPLEIIHMSLVRAKFFDLLAERRGLRNNPPISFLVGLFSLLEGLLDQSMTDIVKQLPLSDEVNDALLGKNLEMNSY
;
A
#
# COMPACT_ATOMS: atom_id res chain seq x y z
N THR A 1 27.14 -0.98 -17.65
CA THR A 1 26.60 -1.80 -16.53
C THR A 1 27.27 -3.18 -16.50
N LYS A 2 27.34 -3.92 -17.61
CA LYS A 2 27.99 -5.25 -17.67
C LYS A 2 29.43 -5.27 -17.13
N THR A 3 30.25 -4.34 -17.59
CA THR A 3 31.66 -4.21 -17.18
C THR A 3 31.84 -3.98 -15.67
N ARG A 4 30.84 -3.40 -15.01
CA ARG A 4 30.87 -3.12 -13.57
C ARG A 4 30.63 -4.39 -12.75
N PHE A 5 29.74 -5.26 -13.17
CA PHE A 5 29.48 -6.55 -12.49
C PHE A 5 30.63 -7.54 -12.64
N GLU A 6 31.23 -7.68 -13.83
CA GLU A 6 32.41 -8.53 -14.07
C GLU A 6 33.63 -8.18 -13.20
N THR A 7 33.75 -6.91 -12.83
CA THR A 7 34.83 -6.46 -11.96
C THR A 7 34.55 -6.78 -10.50
N ILE A 8 33.29 -6.64 -10.07
CA ILE A 8 32.87 -6.88 -8.68
C ILE A 8 32.89 -8.37 -8.36
N GLU A 9 32.42 -9.22 -9.28
CA GLU A 9 32.30 -10.68 -9.15
C GLU A 9 33.60 -11.33 -8.62
N LYS A 10 34.75 -10.85 -9.11
CA LYS A 10 36.08 -11.37 -8.71
C LYS A 10 36.43 -11.12 -7.24
N HIS A 11 35.79 -10.13 -6.62
CA HIS A 11 36.14 -9.71 -5.25
C HIS A 11 35.13 -10.26 -4.21
N ILE A 12 33.94 -10.65 -4.62
CA ILE A 12 32.88 -11.13 -3.72
C ILE A 12 33.31 -12.30 -2.84
N PRO A 13 33.94 -13.37 -3.37
CA PRO A 13 34.38 -14.51 -2.54
C PRO A 13 35.28 -14.09 -1.37
N ARG A 14 36.19 -13.12 -1.61
CA ARG A 14 37.08 -12.63 -0.57
C ARG A 14 36.34 -11.95 0.58
N TYR A 15 35.25 -11.26 0.29
CA TYR A 15 34.44 -10.61 1.32
C TYR A 15 33.62 -11.61 2.11
N HIS A 16 33.05 -12.63 1.45
CA HIS A 16 32.35 -13.72 2.14
C HIS A 16 33.31 -14.54 3.02
N ASP A 17 34.52 -14.83 2.57
CA ASP A 17 35.56 -15.51 3.37
C ASP A 17 35.92 -14.69 4.64
N ALA A 18 35.81 -13.37 4.54
CA ALA A 18 36.02 -12.46 5.66
C ALA A 18 34.74 -12.24 6.52
N ASN A 19 33.66 -12.95 6.25
CA ASN A 19 32.36 -12.80 6.89
C ASN A 19 31.79 -11.38 6.84
N VAL A 20 31.99 -10.68 5.71
CA VAL A 20 31.49 -9.32 5.44
C VAL A 20 30.20 -9.43 4.66
N GLN A 21 29.15 -8.74 5.13
CA GLN A 21 27.87 -8.64 4.44
C GLN A 21 27.95 -7.58 3.35
N LEU A 22 27.40 -7.88 2.18
CA LEU A 22 27.44 -7.05 0.99
C LEU A 22 26.09 -6.40 0.70
N VAL A 23 26.10 -5.10 0.45
CA VAL A 23 24.91 -4.32 0.07
C VAL A 23 25.03 -3.89 -1.38
N ALA A 24 24.05 -4.25 -2.21
CA ALA A 24 23.92 -3.72 -3.56
C ALA A 24 23.04 -2.45 -3.53
N GLU A 25 23.62 -1.31 -3.93
CA GLU A 25 22.90 -0.03 -4.01
C GLU A 25 22.50 0.29 -5.46
N GLN A 26 21.47 1.13 -5.63
CA GLN A 26 20.93 1.54 -6.93
C GLN A 26 20.48 0.35 -7.80
N VAL A 27 19.83 -0.61 -7.16
CA VAL A 27 19.21 -1.76 -7.83
C VAL A 27 17.84 -1.31 -8.31
N ASP A 28 17.74 -0.81 -9.54
CA ASP A 28 16.54 -0.15 -10.04
C ASP A 28 15.69 -1.04 -10.96
N THR A 29 16.22 -2.20 -11.37
CA THR A 29 15.50 -3.15 -12.25
C THR A 29 15.53 -4.56 -11.69
N GLN A 30 14.54 -5.37 -12.05
CA GLN A 30 14.47 -6.78 -11.67
C GLN A 30 15.68 -7.57 -12.18
N ASP A 31 16.17 -7.28 -13.40
CA ASP A 31 17.35 -7.92 -13.96
C ASP A 31 18.61 -7.62 -13.13
N ASN A 32 18.77 -6.37 -12.68
CA ASN A 32 19.88 -6.00 -11.80
C ASN A 32 19.76 -6.68 -10.44
N PHE A 33 18.55 -6.79 -9.90
CA PHE A 33 18.29 -7.51 -8.66
C PHE A 33 18.68 -8.99 -8.78
N SER A 34 18.19 -9.69 -9.81
CA SER A 34 18.54 -11.11 -10.06
C SER A 34 20.04 -11.28 -10.20
N THR A 35 20.71 -10.40 -10.97
CA THR A 35 22.17 -10.43 -11.11
C THR A 35 22.88 -10.25 -9.78
N CYS A 36 22.45 -9.34 -8.92
CA CYS A 36 23.04 -9.13 -7.61
C CYS A 36 22.80 -10.32 -6.66
N VAL A 37 21.64 -10.98 -6.73
CA VAL A 37 21.36 -12.21 -5.99
C VAL A 37 22.32 -13.33 -6.43
N ASP A 38 22.45 -13.54 -7.73
CA ASP A 38 23.34 -14.58 -8.31
C ASP A 38 24.81 -14.34 -7.96
N LEU A 39 25.21 -13.07 -7.83
CA LEU A 39 26.54 -12.68 -7.38
C LEU A 39 26.77 -12.86 -5.87
N GLY A 40 25.71 -13.12 -5.09
CA GLY A 40 25.81 -13.36 -3.66
C GLY A 40 25.82 -12.10 -2.78
N PHE A 41 25.15 -11.04 -3.20
CA PHE A 41 24.88 -9.90 -2.30
C PHE A 41 23.84 -10.28 -1.24
N ASP A 42 24.01 -9.76 -0.01
CA ASP A 42 23.14 -10.07 1.13
C ASP A 42 21.98 -9.10 1.26
N PHE A 43 22.18 -7.83 0.89
CA PHE A 43 21.18 -6.76 0.99
C PHE A 43 21.10 -5.96 -0.30
N PHE A 44 19.91 -5.40 -0.56
CA PHE A 44 19.58 -4.71 -1.80
C PHE A 44 18.89 -3.38 -1.50
N GLN A 45 19.36 -2.29 -2.11
CA GLN A 45 18.75 -0.98 -2.02
C GLN A 45 18.51 -0.45 -3.44
N GLY A 46 17.26 -0.08 -3.75
CA GLY A 46 16.88 0.47 -5.04
C GLY A 46 15.38 0.45 -5.27
N TYR A 47 14.96 0.88 -6.46
CA TYR A 47 13.55 0.99 -6.82
C TYR A 47 12.97 -0.26 -7.51
N PHE A 48 13.75 -1.33 -7.66
CA PHE A 48 13.37 -2.54 -8.41
C PHE A 48 12.03 -3.15 -7.95
N PHE A 49 11.76 -3.14 -6.64
CA PHE A 49 10.53 -3.71 -6.09
C PHE A 49 9.31 -2.79 -6.20
N SER A 50 9.51 -1.51 -6.47
CA SER A 50 8.42 -0.53 -6.65
C SER A 50 8.11 -0.25 -8.11
N GLN A 51 8.88 -0.82 -9.05
CA GLN A 51 8.60 -0.71 -10.49
C GLN A 51 7.68 -1.84 -10.96
N PRO A 52 6.70 -1.52 -11.83
CA PRO A 52 5.83 -2.54 -12.41
C PRO A 52 6.67 -3.52 -13.24
N GLU A 53 6.47 -4.81 -13.04
CA GLU A 53 6.93 -5.81 -13.99
C GLU A 53 6.10 -5.71 -15.26
N ALA A 54 6.73 -5.82 -16.44
CA ALA A 54 6.01 -5.80 -17.72
C ALA A 54 5.11 -7.04 -17.84
N ARG A 55 3.94 -6.99 -17.27
CA ARG A 55 2.90 -8.04 -17.36
C ARG A 55 1.69 -7.52 -18.13
N ILE A 56 1.03 -8.45 -18.81
CA ILE A 56 -0.22 -8.21 -19.55
C ILE A 56 -1.29 -7.73 -18.54
N LEU A 57 -2.01 -6.67 -18.91
CA LEU A 57 -3.18 -6.12 -18.18
C LEU A 57 -4.03 -7.26 -17.57
N ARG A 58 -3.93 -7.45 -16.27
CA ARG A 58 -4.82 -8.37 -15.54
C ARG A 58 -5.98 -7.56 -14.99
N GLN A 59 -7.20 -7.95 -15.35
CA GLN A 59 -8.38 -7.48 -14.64
C GLN A 59 -8.34 -8.00 -13.20
N LEU A 60 -8.85 -7.21 -12.25
CA LEU A 60 -8.95 -7.62 -10.86
C LEU A 60 -9.79 -8.91 -10.77
N PRO A 61 -9.31 -9.96 -10.06
CA PRO A 61 -10.05 -11.21 -9.91
C PRO A 61 -11.41 -10.97 -9.24
N ALA A 62 -12.42 -11.76 -9.63
CA ALA A 62 -13.76 -11.71 -9.04
C ALA A 62 -13.75 -11.90 -7.50
N SER A 63 -12.79 -12.64 -6.97
CA SER A 63 -12.58 -12.81 -5.52
C SER A 63 -12.23 -11.51 -4.77
N LYS A 64 -11.81 -10.47 -5.48
CA LYS A 64 -11.47 -9.16 -4.89
C LYS A 64 -12.61 -8.13 -4.98
N MET A 65 -13.75 -8.51 -5.56
CA MET A 65 -14.88 -7.58 -5.76
C MET A 65 -15.45 -7.01 -4.46
N ASN A 66 -15.53 -7.81 -3.38
CA ASN A 66 -15.99 -7.32 -2.08
C ASN A 66 -15.12 -6.15 -1.55
N ILE A 67 -13.83 -6.19 -1.82
CA ILE A 67 -12.90 -5.11 -1.44
C ILE A 67 -13.12 -3.88 -2.32
N VAL A 68 -13.35 -4.07 -3.62
CA VAL A 68 -13.65 -2.96 -4.54
C VAL A 68 -14.98 -2.30 -4.17
N ASP A 69 -16.00 -3.09 -3.82
CA ASP A 69 -17.30 -2.58 -3.35
C ASP A 69 -17.14 -1.76 -2.05
N LEU A 70 -16.34 -2.25 -1.09
CA LEU A 70 -16.03 -1.51 0.13
C LEU A 70 -15.30 -0.20 -0.16
N MET A 71 -14.34 -0.21 -1.09
CA MET A 71 -13.64 1.00 -1.51
C MET A 71 -14.61 2.01 -2.11
N GLY A 72 -15.53 1.55 -2.98
CA GLY A 72 -16.55 2.39 -3.61
C GLY A 72 -17.47 3.04 -2.58
N GLU A 73 -17.99 2.27 -1.64
CA GLU A 73 -18.86 2.77 -0.58
C GLU A 73 -18.13 3.72 0.36
N SER A 74 -16.86 3.42 0.68
CA SER A 74 -16.04 4.29 1.54
C SER A 74 -15.63 5.61 0.89
N SER A 75 -15.58 5.64 -0.45
CA SER A 75 -15.22 6.84 -1.23
C SER A 75 -16.44 7.69 -1.60
N SER A 76 -17.65 7.18 -1.36
CA SER A 76 -18.91 7.90 -1.61
C SER A 76 -19.01 9.18 -0.79
N SER A 77 -19.59 10.22 -1.39
CA SER A 77 -19.97 11.45 -0.68
C SER A 77 -21.08 11.21 0.35
N ASP A 78 -21.87 10.16 0.17
CA ASP A 78 -22.92 9.69 1.09
C ASP A 78 -22.42 8.46 1.85
N PHE A 79 -21.47 8.69 2.78
CA PHE A 79 -20.88 7.63 3.58
C PHE A 79 -21.91 7.02 4.54
N ASP A 80 -22.21 5.74 4.36
CA ASP A 80 -23.20 5.00 5.14
C ASP A 80 -22.58 3.81 5.88
N ILE A 81 -22.51 3.92 7.21
CA ILE A 81 -21.98 2.86 8.08
C ILE A 81 -22.80 1.57 7.97
N ASP A 82 -24.12 1.65 7.78
CA ASP A 82 -24.98 0.47 7.71
C ASP A 82 -24.74 -0.30 6.40
N ARG A 83 -24.49 0.39 5.28
CA ARG A 83 -24.07 -0.25 4.02
C ARG A 83 -22.71 -0.93 4.14
N ILE A 84 -21.73 -0.26 4.72
CA ILE A 84 -20.39 -0.84 4.98
C ILE A 84 -20.52 -2.07 5.88
N SER A 85 -21.33 -2.01 6.95
CA SER A 85 -21.59 -3.15 7.82
C SER A 85 -22.14 -4.35 7.04
N GLN A 86 -23.12 -4.12 6.17
CA GLN A 86 -23.71 -5.18 5.35
C GLN A 86 -22.72 -5.84 4.40
N ILE A 87 -21.81 -5.07 3.79
CA ILE A 87 -20.77 -5.64 2.91
C ILE A 87 -19.81 -6.49 3.74
N ILE A 88 -19.35 -5.99 4.89
CA ILE A 88 -18.42 -6.71 5.77
C ILE A 88 -19.07 -7.98 6.35
N GLU A 89 -20.36 -7.94 6.72
CA GLU A 89 -21.11 -9.08 7.29
C GLU A 89 -21.24 -10.24 6.31
N ARG A 90 -21.24 -9.98 5.01
CA ARG A 90 -21.30 -11.03 3.96
C ARG A 90 -20.00 -11.82 3.82
N ASP A 91 -18.92 -11.32 4.39
CA ASP A 91 -17.59 -11.94 4.30
C ASP A 91 -17.04 -12.20 5.71
N ALA A 92 -16.98 -13.47 6.09
CA ALA A 92 -16.49 -13.88 7.40
C ALA A 92 -15.05 -13.48 7.65
N THR A 93 -14.20 -13.42 6.60
CA THR A 93 -12.81 -13.00 6.70
C THR A 93 -12.72 -11.51 7.02
N LEU A 94 -13.48 -10.67 6.31
CA LEU A 94 -13.54 -9.23 6.57
C LEU A 94 -14.08 -8.94 7.98
N SER A 95 -15.14 -9.63 8.39
CA SER A 95 -15.71 -9.54 9.74
C SER A 95 -14.67 -9.87 10.81
N PHE A 96 -13.92 -10.97 10.63
CA PHE A 96 -12.85 -11.36 11.54
C PHE A 96 -11.73 -10.33 11.58
N LEU A 97 -11.27 -9.84 10.43
CA LEU A 97 -10.20 -8.84 10.34
C LEU A 97 -10.58 -7.52 11.01
N LEU A 98 -11.82 -7.04 10.83
CA LEU A 98 -12.30 -5.84 11.50
C LEU A 98 -12.31 -6.01 13.02
N LEU A 99 -12.87 -7.10 13.51
CA LEU A 99 -12.92 -7.37 14.95
C LEU A 99 -11.54 -7.59 15.56
N LYS A 100 -10.64 -8.23 14.84
CA LYS A 100 -9.23 -8.38 15.22
C LYS A 100 -8.51 -7.03 15.28
N PHE A 101 -8.73 -6.18 14.27
CA PHE A 101 -8.13 -4.84 14.20
C PHE A 101 -8.56 -3.97 15.37
N ILE A 102 -9.88 -3.84 15.60
CA ILE A 102 -10.41 -2.96 16.64
C ILE A 102 -10.09 -3.44 18.06
N ASN A 103 -9.93 -4.75 18.26
CA ASN A 103 -9.56 -5.33 19.55
C ASN A 103 -8.03 -5.39 19.78
N ASN A 104 -7.23 -4.82 18.90
CA ASN A 104 -5.80 -4.68 19.13
C ASN A 104 -5.57 -3.76 20.34
N PRO A 105 -4.74 -4.16 21.34
CA PRO A 105 -4.50 -3.36 22.55
C PRO A 105 -3.93 -1.96 22.28
N THR A 106 -3.32 -1.74 21.12
CA THR A 106 -2.81 -0.42 20.69
C THR A 106 -3.96 0.52 20.32
N ILE A 107 -5.07 -0.02 19.80
CA ILE A 107 -6.23 0.75 19.32
C ILE A 107 -7.27 0.88 20.41
N ASN A 108 -7.62 -0.24 21.06
CA ASN A 108 -8.64 -0.29 22.09
C ASN A 108 -8.11 -0.99 23.35
N LYS A 109 -7.96 -0.23 24.44
CA LYS A 109 -7.43 -0.71 25.72
C LYS A 109 -8.52 -0.99 26.78
N ARG A 110 -9.79 -0.67 26.50
CA ARG A 110 -10.81 -0.59 27.55
C ARG A 110 -11.66 -1.85 27.66
N TYR A 111 -12.23 -2.31 26.56
CA TYR A 111 -13.16 -3.45 26.57
C TYR A 111 -13.20 -4.15 25.21
N LYS A 112 -13.54 -5.45 25.23
CA LYS A 112 -13.62 -6.24 24.01
C LYS A 112 -14.88 -5.90 23.23
N ILE A 113 -14.72 -5.54 21.96
CA ILE A 113 -15.80 -5.28 21.00
C ILE A 113 -16.08 -6.57 20.25
N THR A 114 -17.35 -7.03 20.26
CA THR A 114 -17.78 -8.29 19.64
C THR A 114 -18.82 -8.11 18.54
N SER A 115 -19.33 -6.88 18.33
CA SER A 115 -20.30 -6.54 17.31
C SER A 115 -19.66 -5.70 16.22
N LEU A 116 -19.91 -6.02 14.95
CA LEU A 116 -19.41 -5.27 13.80
C LEU A 116 -19.94 -3.82 13.80
N LYS A 117 -21.23 -3.64 14.00
CA LYS A 117 -21.81 -2.29 14.06
C LYS A 117 -21.23 -1.45 15.20
N HIS A 118 -20.95 -2.06 16.36
CA HIS A 118 -20.28 -1.37 17.46
C HIS A 118 -18.83 -1.03 17.08
N ALA A 119 -18.10 -1.93 16.41
CA ALA A 119 -16.75 -1.68 15.93
C ALA A 119 -16.69 -0.48 14.98
N LEU A 120 -17.56 -0.46 13.98
CA LEU A 120 -17.64 0.62 13.00
C LEU A 120 -18.00 1.96 13.64
N ASN A 121 -19.01 1.99 14.51
CA ASN A 121 -19.39 3.21 15.25
C ASN A 121 -18.26 3.71 16.17
N TYR A 122 -17.49 2.80 16.78
CA TYR A 122 -16.36 3.16 17.62
C TYR A 122 -15.21 3.78 16.81
N MET A 123 -14.95 3.27 15.61
CA MET A 123 -13.92 3.78 14.71
C MET A 123 -14.26 5.16 14.16
N GLY A 124 -15.48 5.35 13.75
CA GLY A 124 -15.90 6.54 13.00
C GLY A 124 -15.42 6.54 11.55
N GLU A 125 -15.96 7.46 10.75
CA GLU A 125 -15.79 7.48 9.29
C GLU A 125 -14.32 7.49 8.83
N VAL A 126 -13.49 8.37 9.39
CA VAL A 126 -12.08 8.53 8.97
C VAL A 126 -11.30 7.22 9.16
N GLU A 127 -11.43 6.59 10.32
CA GLU A 127 -10.69 5.36 10.62
C GLU A 127 -11.26 4.16 9.86
N ILE A 128 -12.56 4.15 9.55
CA ILE A 128 -13.16 3.13 8.66
C ILE A 128 -12.56 3.25 7.24
N LYS A 129 -12.49 4.45 6.69
CA LYS A 129 -11.88 4.70 5.36
C LYS A 129 -10.42 4.25 5.31
N LYS A 130 -9.63 4.58 6.33
CA LYS A 130 -8.25 4.12 6.46
C LYS A 130 -8.16 2.59 6.55
N PHE A 131 -9.02 1.97 7.35
CA PHE A 131 -9.06 0.51 7.50
C PHE A 131 -9.41 -0.19 6.19
N ILE A 132 -10.41 0.28 5.46
CA ILE A 132 -10.79 -0.27 4.14
C ILE A 132 -9.63 -0.13 3.15
N ALA A 133 -8.95 1.01 3.12
CA ALA A 133 -7.79 1.21 2.26
C ALA A 133 -6.63 0.25 2.60
N LEU A 134 -6.38 0.00 3.88
CA LEU A 134 -5.38 -0.99 4.34
C LEU A 134 -5.75 -2.41 3.91
N LEU A 135 -7.02 -2.80 4.06
CA LEU A 135 -7.51 -4.10 3.58
C LEU A 135 -7.34 -4.23 2.07
N SER A 136 -7.64 -3.17 1.34
CA SER A 136 -7.50 -3.13 -0.13
C SER A 136 -6.06 -3.33 -0.55
N LEU A 137 -5.12 -2.61 0.07
CA LEU A 137 -3.69 -2.75 -0.22
C LEU A 137 -3.20 -4.19 -0.01
N THR A 138 -3.54 -4.80 1.14
CA THR A 138 -3.11 -6.15 1.47
C THR A 138 -3.71 -7.20 0.54
N ASN A 139 -4.98 -7.06 0.18
CA ASN A 139 -5.64 -7.98 -0.76
C ASN A 139 -5.15 -7.83 -2.20
N LEU A 140 -4.83 -6.62 -2.63
CA LEU A 140 -4.29 -6.37 -3.97
C LEU A 140 -2.86 -6.88 -4.12
N GLY A 141 -2.09 -6.88 -3.03
CA GLY A 141 -0.67 -7.22 -3.01
C GLY A 141 -0.32 -8.66 -2.63
N ASP A 142 -1.25 -9.61 -2.65
CA ASP A 142 -1.05 -11.00 -2.16
C ASP A 142 0.17 -11.73 -2.78
N GLU A 143 0.56 -11.39 -4.00
CA GLU A 143 1.66 -12.03 -4.73
C GLU A 143 2.94 -11.17 -4.75
N LYS A 144 2.97 -10.05 -4.01
CA LYS A 144 4.07 -9.09 -4.05
C LYS A 144 4.94 -9.13 -2.79
N PRO A 145 6.22 -8.71 -2.89
CA PRO A 145 7.09 -8.59 -1.74
C PRO A 145 6.48 -7.72 -0.64
N LEU A 146 6.64 -8.14 0.61
CA LEU A 146 6.14 -7.39 1.78
C LEU A 146 6.74 -5.99 1.90
N GLU A 147 7.91 -5.78 1.31
CA GLU A 147 8.62 -4.50 1.28
C GLU A 147 7.80 -3.39 0.63
N ILE A 148 7.09 -3.69 -0.48
CA ILE A 148 6.26 -2.70 -1.16
C ILE A 148 5.04 -2.31 -0.30
N ILE A 149 4.45 -3.29 0.38
CA ILE A 149 3.35 -3.04 1.33
C ILE A 149 3.87 -2.21 2.51
N HIS A 150 5.01 -2.58 3.08
CA HIS A 150 5.63 -1.83 4.18
C HIS A 150 5.93 -0.39 3.78
N MET A 151 6.52 -0.15 2.62
CA MET A 151 6.77 1.20 2.11
C MET A 151 5.49 2.00 1.90
N SER A 152 4.43 1.39 1.38
CA SER A 152 3.12 2.02 1.23
C SER A 152 2.57 2.48 2.58
N LEU A 153 2.69 1.65 3.63
CA LEU A 153 2.29 2.00 5.00
C LEU A 153 3.11 3.16 5.58
N VAL A 154 4.43 3.14 5.37
CA VAL A 154 5.33 4.22 5.82
C VAL A 154 4.95 5.54 5.14
N ARG A 155 4.73 5.52 3.81
CA ARG A 155 4.29 6.71 3.06
C ARG A 155 2.93 7.21 3.51
N ALA A 156 1.96 6.31 3.73
CA ALA A 156 0.64 6.67 4.25
C ALA A 156 0.74 7.40 5.58
N LYS A 157 1.51 6.84 6.52
CA LYS A 157 1.71 7.47 7.84
C LYS A 157 2.46 8.78 7.77
N PHE A 158 3.48 8.87 6.92
CA PHE A 158 4.22 10.11 6.69
C PHE A 158 3.32 11.24 6.18
N PHE A 159 2.52 10.96 5.13
CA PHE A 159 1.60 11.97 4.58
C PHE A 159 0.47 12.33 5.54
N ASP A 160 -0.04 11.38 6.33
CA ASP A 160 -1.04 11.63 7.37
C ASP A 160 -0.50 12.61 8.43
N LEU A 161 0.72 12.37 8.92
CA LEU A 161 1.39 13.24 9.88
C LEU A 161 1.72 14.62 9.30
N LEU A 162 2.12 14.67 8.03
CA LEU A 162 2.41 15.94 7.35
C LEU A 162 1.14 16.77 7.19
N ALA A 163 0.02 16.15 6.81
CA ALA A 163 -1.28 16.80 6.73
C ALA A 163 -1.74 17.31 8.11
N GLU A 164 -1.57 16.51 9.15
CA GLU A 164 -1.87 16.92 10.53
C GLU A 164 -1.07 18.17 10.94
N ARG A 165 0.24 18.20 10.65
CA ARG A 165 1.13 19.32 10.93
C ARG A 165 0.75 20.60 10.18
N ARG A 166 0.18 20.45 8.99
CA ARG A 166 -0.32 21.58 8.17
C ARG A 166 -1.75 22.00 8.53
N GLY A 167 -2.37 21.36 9.52
CA GLY A 167 -3.77 21.65 9.87
C GLY A 167 -4.79 21.09 8.87
N LEU A 168 -4.35 20.25 7.93
CA LEU A 168 -5.18 19.62 6.90
C LEU A 168 -5.80 18.32 7.43
N ARG A 169 -6.46 18.35 8.58
CA ARG A 169 -7.24 17.22 9.07
C ARG A 169 -8.52 17.11 8.27
N ASN A 170 -8.44 16.42 7.16
CA ASN A 170 -9.55 16.30 6.22
C ASN A 170 -10.25 14.94 6.36
N ASN A 171 -11.56 14.98 6.26
CA ASN A 171 -12.39 13.83 5.92
C ASN A 171 -12.89 14.06 4.47
N PRO A 172 -12.58 13.19 3.50
CA PRO A 172 -11.82 11.93 3.61
C PRO A 172 -10.33 12.12 3.91
N PRO A 173 -9.62 11.08 4.40
CA PRO A 173 -8.19 11.15 4.73
C PRO A 173 -7.30 11.09 3.48
N ILE A 174 -7.42 12.08 2.59
CA ILE A 174 -6.81 12.11 1.25
C ILE A 174 -5.30 11.87 1.32
N SER A 175 -4.59 12.60 2.18
CA SER A 175 -3.12 12.48 2.29
C SER A 175 -2.68 11.07 2.67
N PHE A 176 -3.39 10.42 3.60
CA PHE A 176 -3.14 9.04 3.96
C PHE A 176 -3.34 8.09 2.77
N LEU A 177 -4.46 8.24 2.04
CA LEU A 177 -4.80 7.41 0.89
C LEU A 177 -3.80 7.58 -0.26
N VAL A 178 -3.40 8.81 -0.56
CA VAL A 178 -2.36 9.10 -1.57
C VAL A 178 -1.04 8.44 -1.20
N GLY A 179 -0.60 8.57 0.05
CA GLY A 179 0.62 7.89 0.51
C GLY A 179 0.52 6.37 0.37
N LEU A 180 -0.62 5.79 0.79
CA LEU A 180 -0.86 4.35 0.77
C LEU A 180 -0.86 3.78 -0.65
N PHE A 181 -1.50 4.48 -1.59
CA PHE A 181 -1.68 4.02 -2.96
C PHE A 181 -0.59 4.50 -3.93
N SER A 182 0.40 5.25 -3.44
CA SER A 182 1.48 5.79 -4.28
C SER A 182 2.39 4.74 -4.93
N LEU A 183 2.34 3.48 -4.49
CA LEU A 183 3.11 2.36 -5.02
C LEU A 183 2.24 1.30 -5.72
N LEU A 184 0.98 1.61 -6.03
CA LEU A 184 0.09 0.66 -6.69
C LEU A 184 0.60 0.19 -8.06
N GLU A 185 1.38 0.99 -8.78
CA GLU A 185 1.99 0.58 -10.05
C GLU A 185 2.86 -0.66 -9.87
N GLY A 186 3.75 -0.65 -8.88
CA GLY A 186 4.58 -1.81 -8.55
C GLY A 186 3.80 -2.97 -7.92
N LEU A 187 2.70 -2.66 -7.21
CA LEU A 187 1.86 -3.67 -6.57
C LEU A 187 1.00 -4.45 -7.57
N LEU A 188 0.48 -3.76 -8.61
CA LEU A 188 -0.46 -4.32 -9.59
C LEU A 188 0.17 -4.61 -10.94
N ASP A 189 1.41 -4.22 -11.18
CA ASP A 189 2.10 -4.27 -12.49
C ASP A 189 1.32 -3.55 -13.59
N GLN A 190 0.73 -2.41 -13.26
CA GLN A 190 -0.08 -1.59 -14.17
C GLN A 190 0.29 -0.12 -14.04
N SER A 191 0.01 0.68 -15.08
CA SER A 191 0.19 2.13 -14.98
C SER A 191 -0.81 2.75 -14.00
N MET A 192 -0.42 3.81 -13.29
CA MET A 192 -1.32 4.53 -12.38
C MET A 192 -2.56 5.02 -13.13
N THR A 193 -2.40 5.42 -14.39
CA THR A 193 -3.51 5.86 -15.27
C THR A 193 -4.57 4.78 -15.48
N ASP A 194 -4.18 3.51 -15.54
CA ASP A 194 -5.12 2.40 -15.70
C ASP A 194 -5.69 1.92 -14.36
N ILE A 195 -4.90 2.00 -13.30
CA ILE A 195 -5.32 1.65 -11.94
C ILE A 195 -6.46 2.56 -11.46
N VAL A 196 -6.32 3.88 -11.60
CA VAL A 196 -7.33 4.84 -11.15
C VAL A 196 -8.68 4.72 -11.89
N LYS A 197 -8.70 4.12 -13.11
CA LYS A 197 -9.94 3.81 -13.83
C LYS A 197 -10.67 2.59 -13.27
N GLN A 198 -9.96 1.69 -12.59
CA GLN A 198 -10.48 0.43 -12.07
C GLN A 198 -10.88 0.52 -10.59
N LEU A 199 -10.25 1.43 -9.85
CA LEU A 199 -10.50 1.59 -8.43
C LEU A 199 -11.45 2.77 -8.17
N PRO A 200 -12.50 2.58 -7.36
CA PRO A 200 -13.47 3.61 -7.03
C PRO A 200 -12.90 4.58 -5.97
N LEU A 201 -11.88 5.36 -6.33
CA LEU A 201 -11.29 6.39 -5.49
C LEU A 201 -11.94 7.75 -5.77
N SER A 202 -11.86 8.69 -4.81
CA SER A 202 -12.33 10.06 -5.03
C SER A 202 -11.46 10.79 -6.07
N ASP A 203 -12.04 11.80 -6.73
CA ASP A 203 -11.35 12.57 -7.75
C ASP A 203 -10.08 13.23 -7.20
N GLU A 204 -10.12 13.73 -5.94
CA GLU A 204 -8.95 14.35 -5.32
C GLU A 204 -7.80 13.35 -5.13
N VAL A 205 -8.10 12.10 -4.74
CA VAL A 205 -7.09 11.05 -4.61
C VAL A 205 -6.54 10.67 -5.98
N ASN A 206 -7.41 10.49 -6.98
CA ASN A 206 -7.03 10.17 -8.35
C ASN A 206 -6.11 11.24 -8.95
N ASP A 207 -6.47 12.51 -8.82
CA ASP A 207 -5.68 13.63 -9.36
C ASP A 207 -4.33 13.75 -8.66
N ALA A 208 -4.28 13.54 -7.34
CA ALA A 208 -3.03 13.53 -6.60
C ALA A 208 -2.12 12.36 -7.01
N LEU A 209 -2.66 11.15 -7.21
CA LEU A 209 -1.90 9.97 -7.67
C LEU A 209 -1.37 10.15 -9.09
N LEU A 210 -2.12 10.86 -9.96
CA LEU A 210 -1.72 11.20 -11.32
C LEU A 210 -0.79 12.42 -11.41
N GLY A 211 -0.48 13.06 -10.28
CA GLY A 211 0.37 14.25 -10.25
C GLY A 211 -0.25 15.51 -10.86
N LYS A 212 -1.58 15.57 -11.02
CA LYS A 212 -2.26 16.69 -11.66
C LYS A 212 -2.41 17.93 -10.78
N ASN A 213 -2.37 17.77 -9.46
CA ASN A 213 -2.59 18.84 -8.47
C ASN A 213 -1.31 19.43 -7.90
N LEU A 214 -0.24 19.54 -8.70
CA LEU A 214 1.01 20.18 -8.29
C LEU A 214 0.89 21.72 -8.11
N GLU A 215 -0.22 22.32 -8.48
CA GLU A 215 -0.45 23.76 -8.36
C GLU A 215 -1.00 24.23 -6.99
N MET A 216 -1.25 23.34 -6.04
CA MET A 216 -1.72 23.73 -4.70
C MET A 216 -0.63 24.26 -3.76
N ASN A 217 0.47 24.84 -4.27
CA ASN A 217 1.57 25.31 -3.44
C ASN A 217 2.08 26.70 -3.78
N SER A 218 1.19 27.63 -3.84
CA SER A 218 1.61 29.04 -3.69
C SER A 218 0.78 29.67 -2.57
N TYR A 219 1.07 29.27 -1.34
CA TYR A 219 0.77 30.05 -0.14
C TYR A 219 1.67 29.62 1.02
#